data_3c39b1e9025b4c1f0a9d696819ad5bf0
#
_entry.id   3c39b1e9025b4c1f0a9d696819ad5bf0
#
_cell.length_a   1.000
_cell.length_b   1.000
_cell.length_c   1.000
_cell.angle_alpha   90.00
_cell.angle_beta   90.00
_cell.angle_gamma   90.00
#
_symmetry.space_group_name_H-M   'P 1'
#
loop_
_entity.id
_entity.type
_entity.pdbx_description
1 polymer ?
#
loop_
_entity_poly.entity_id
_entity_poly.type
_entity_poly.pdbx_seq_one_letter_code
_entity_poly.pdbx_strand_id
1 'polypeptide(L)'
;KIVALDGNLDQVVESSWFIRKIGLPFNTFYVKEFAGVDPSSGNALYYKNTEDENGNLDRTLTQDVNEAQAVPYKQVDPKISGGLTNILSYKWFDLAFTLSYSLGGYSFDKTGTYIETDGASEGNRNLPIYELDRWQKPGDITDIPRFVLGRSDKVSGGSSRFVHSTDHLRLKNLTFGFTLPHNWTDKVLLDKVRVYFSGSNLLTWAKWKQYDPEVPVSGEVFCETPPMRTFSFGVEVNF
;
A
#
# COMPACT_ATOMS: atom_id res chain seq x y z
N LYS A 1 -9.72 15.39 11.44
CA LYS A 1 -10.88 15.68 10.60
C LYS A 1 -10.92 17.16 10.27
N ILE A 2 -11.37 17.48 9.06
CA ILE A 2 -11.56 18.88 8.61
C ILE A 2 -12.71 19.48 9.41
N VAL A 3 -12.50 20.66 10.00
CA VAL A 3 -13.52 21.38 10.79
C VAL A 3 -14.10 22.56 10.03
N ALA A 4 -13.35 23.14 9.08
CA ALA A 4 -13.80 24.23 8.22
C ALA A 4 -13.00 24.23 6.92
N LEU A 5 -13.59 24.77 5.86
CA LEU A 5 -12.95 25.06 4.59
C LEU A 5 -13.03 26.56 4.32
N ASP A 6 -12.07 27.08 3.56
CA ASP A 6 -12.06 28.48 3.16
C ASP A 6 -13.25 28.79 2.22
N GLY A 7 -13.74 30.04 2.24
CA GLY A 7 -14.84 30.46 1.39
C GLY A 7 -16.21 29.90 1.75
N ASN A 8 -16.43 29.36 2.96
CA ASN A 8 -17.68 28.74 3.42
C ASN A 8 -18.14 27.57 2.53
N LEU A 9 -17.17 26.83 1.97
CA LEU A 9 -17.46 25.65 1.19
C LEU A 9 -17.68 24.43 2.08
N ASP A 10 -18.64 23.58 1.74
CA ASP A 10 -18.87 22.31 2.44
C ASP A 10 -17.90 21.22 1.98
N GLN A 11 -17.46 21.30 0.72
CA GLN A 11 -16.52 20.36 0.13
C GLN A 11 -15.76 20.97 -1.06
N VAL A 12 -14.56 20.46 -1.30
CA VAL A 12 -13.72 20.78 -2.47
C VAL A 12 -13.12 19.47 -3.00
N VAL A 13 -13.23 19.24 -4.31
CA VAL A 13 -12.51 18.16 -5.00
C VAL A 13 -11.18 18.72 -5.47
N GLU A 14 -10.07 18.30 -4.83
CA GLU A 14 -8.75 18.88 -5.12
C GLU A 14 -8.03 18.25 -6.31
N SER A 15 -8.26 16.96 -6.52
CA SER A 15 -7.67 16.25 -7.64
C SER A 15 -8.62 15.16 -8.10
N SER A 16 -8.22 14.44 -9.12
CA SER A 16 -9.03 13.32 -9.62
C SER A 16 -9.35 12.24 -8.59
N TRP A 17 -8.67 12.24 -7.41
CA TRP A 17 -8.74 11.13 -6.43
C TRP A 17 -9.08 11.55 -5.01
N PHE A 18 -9.09 12.84 -4.67
CA PHE A 18 -9.25 13.32 -3.30
C PHE A 18 -10.38 14.32 -3.15
N ILE A 19 -11.02 14.27 -2.00
CA ILE A 19 -12.03 15.25 -1.57
C ILE A 19 -11.65 15.85 -0.21
N ARG A 20 -11.85 17.16 -0.10
CA ARG A 20 -11.86 17.88 1.16
C ARG A 20 -13.32 18.16 1.53
N LYS A 21 -13.82 17.50 2.56
CA LYS A 21 -15.19 17.69 3.04
C LYS A 21 -15.18 17.84 4.55
N ILE A 22 -15.96 18.76 5.08
CA ILE A 22 -16.12 18.96 6.53
C ILE A 22 -16.54 17.64 7.18
N GLY A 23 -15.88 17.30 8.28
CA GLY A 23 -16.11 16.05 9.01
C GLY A 23 -15.28 14.85 8.53
N LEU A 24 -14.64 14.91 7.36
CA LEU A 24 -13.78 13.85 6.84
C LEU A 24 -12.29 14.09 7.19
N PRO A 25 -11.46 13.04 7.16
CA PRO A 25 -10.00 13.18 7.17
C PRO A 25 -9.50 14.00 5.98
N PHE A 26 -8.35 14.67 6.16
CA PHE A 26 -7.80 15.56 5.13
C PHE A 26 -7.50 14.84 3.81
N ASN A 27 -6.90 13.65 3.87
CA ASN A 27 -6.57 12.82 2.71
C ASN A 27 -7.59 11.70 2.52
N THR A 28 -8.84 12.07 2.20
CA THR A 28 -9.90 11.11 1.89
C THR A 28 -9.98 10.91 0.38
N PHE A 29 -9.92 9.66 -0.08
CA PHE A 29 -10.12 9.32 -1.49
C PHE A 29 -11.56 9.62 -1.93
N TYR A 30 -11.68 10.10 -3.17
CA TYR A 30 -12.93 10.37 -3.84
C TYR A 30 -12.95 9.62 -5.15
N VAL A 31 -13.51 8.43 -5.15
CA VAL A 31 -13.41 7.48 -6.25
C VAL A 31 -14.72 6.76 -6.50
N LYS A 32 -14.89 6.23 -7.71
CA LYS A 32 -15.98 5.33 -8.06
C LYS A 32 -15.77 3.98 -7.38
N GLU A 33 -16.80 3.42 -6.76
CA GLU A 33 -16.68 2.14 -6.07
C GLU A 33 -16.78 0.98 -7.04
N PHE A 34 -15.69 0.26 -7.21
CA PHE A 34 -15.63 -1.01 -7.92
C PHE A 34 -16.26 -2.12 -7.07
N ALA A 35 -17.17 -2.89 -7.65
CA ALA A 35 -17.93 -3.94 -6.99
C ALA A 35 -17.49 -5.36 -7.39
N GLY A 36 -16.46 -5.48 -8.21
CA GLY A 36 -15.95 -6.77 -8.71
C GLY A 36 -16.19 -6.94 -10.21
N VAL A 37 -16.20 -8.17 -10.66
CA VAL A 37 -16.39 -8.56 -12.07
C VAL A 37 -17.65 -9.38 -12.19
N ASP A 38 -18.45 -9.11 -13.21
CA ASP A 38 -19.63 -9.91 -13.53
C ASP A 38 -19.20 -11.32 -14.03
N PRO A 39 -19.52 -12.39 -13.28
CA PRO A 39 -19.11 -13.73 -13.66
C PRO A 39 -19.69 -14.20 -15.01
N SER A 40 -20.76 -13.60 -15.47
CA SER A 40 -21.41 -14.00 -16.74
C SER A 40 -20.77 -13.35 -17.96
N SER A 41 -20.34 -12.09 -17.85
CA SER A 41 -19.84 -11.30 -18.97
C SER A 41 -18.35 -10.93 -18.88
N GLY A 42 -17.77 -11.01 -17.67
CA GLY A 42 -16.40 -10.55 -17.40
C GLY A 42 -16.22 -9.05 -17.38
N ASN A 43 -17.30 -8.27 -17.40
CA ASN A 43 -17.22 -6.82 -17.32
C ASN A 43 -17.04 -6.38 -15.87
N ALA A 44 -16.34 -5.26 -15.68
CA ALA A 44 -16.26 -4.59 -14.39
C ALA A 44 -17.64 -4.12 -13.92
N LEU A 45 -17.90 -4.26 -12.64
CA LEU A 45 -19.12 -3.79 -11.98
C LEU A 45 -18.78 -2.64 -11.05
N TYR A 46 -19.64 -1.64 -11.02
CA TYR A 46 -19.55 -0.48 -10.16
C TYR A 46 -20.88 -0.24 -9.45
N TYR A 47 -20.81 0.33 -8.24
CA TYR A 47 -22.00 0.89 -7.62
C TYR A 47 -22.33 2.24 -8.26
N LYS A 48 -23.60 2.49 -8.58
CA LYS A 48 -24.02 3.78 -9.17
C LYS A 48 -23.74 4.95 -8.24
N ASN A 49 -24.03 4.79 -6.95
CA ASN A 49 -23.82 5.80 -5.91
C ASN A 49 -24.45 7.17 -6.23
N THR A 50 -25.50 7.21 -7.05
CA THR A 50 -26.31 8.42 -7.20
C THR A 50 -27.01 8.70 -5.88
N GLU A 51 -26.93 9.94 -5.41
CA GLU A 51 -27.52 10.37 -4.14
C GLU A 51 -28.98 10.79 -4.37
N ASP A 52 -29.88 10.27 -3.54
CA ASP A 52 -31.29 10.68 -3.55
C ASP A 52 -31.50 11.99 -2.77
N GLU A 53 -32.71 12.52 -2.78
CA GLU A 53 -33.08 13.76 -2.06
C GLU A 53 -32.86 13.68 -0.54
N ASN A 54 -32.74 12.48 0.02
CA ASN A 54 -32.52 12.23 1.45
C ASN A 54 -31.04 11.96 1.78
N GLY A 55 -30.16 12.01 0.78
CA GLY A 55 -28.73 11.72 0.96
C GLY A 55 -28.37 10.22 0.96
N ASN A 56 -29.28 9.34 0.56
CA ASN A 56 -28.98 7.91 0.45
C ASN A 56 -28.36 7.60 -0.91
N LEU A 57 -27.35 6.72 -0.91
CA LEU A 57 -26.68 6.30 -2.13
C LEU A 57 -27.39 5.11 -2.78
N ASP A 58 -27.62 5.20 -4.09
CA ASP A 58 -28.08 4.09 -4.91
C ASP A 58 -26.99 3.01 -5.02
N ARG A 59 -27.20 1.87 -4.42
CA ARG A 59 -26.27 0.73 -4.41
C ARG A 59 -26.53 -0.28 -5.52
N THR A 60 -27.31 0.08 -6.55
CA THR A 60 -27.48 -0.76 -7.73
C THR A 60 -26.18 -0.85 -8.53
N LEU A 61 -25.96 -2.01 -9.14
CA LEU A 61 -24.74 -2.27 -9.94
C LEU A 61 -24.94 -1.81 -11.38
N THR A 62 -23.88 -1.30 -11.96
CA THR A 62 -23.79 -0.96 -13.38
C THR A 62 -22.47 -1.46 -13.97
N GLN A 63 -22.48 -1.80 -15.25
CA GLN A 63 -21.25 -2.09 -16.03
C GLN A 63 -20.72 -0.83 -16.73
N ASP A 64 -21.51 0.25 -16.78
CA ASP A 64 -21.07 1.53 -17.36
C ASP A 64 -20.46 2.40 -16.26
N VAL A 65 -19.15 2.59 -16.34
CA VAL A 65 -18.40 3.43 -15.42
C VAL A 65 -18.88 4.90 -15.41
N ASN A 66 -19.52 5.37 -16.48
CA ASN A 66 -20.03 6.74 -16.55
C ASN A 66 -21.31 6.93 -15.70
N GLU A 67 -22.08 5.88 -15.46
CA GLU A 67 -23.24 5.92 -14.56
C GLU A 67 -22.84 5.91 -13.08
N ALA A 68 -21.61 5.47 -12.76
CA ALA A 68 -21.12 5.44 -11.40
C ALA A 68 -20.64 6.83 -10.95
N GLN A 69 -21.08 7.27 -9.77
CA GLN A 69 -20.62 8.49 -9.13
C GLN A 69 -19.45 8.22 -8.18
N ALA A 70 -18.51 9.15 -8.12
CA ALA A 70 -17.46 9.10 -7.11
C ALA A 70 -18.03 9.45 -5.73
N VAL A 71 -17.53 8.77 -4.70
CA VAL A 71 -17.94 9.01 -3.31
C VAL A 71 -16.70 9.04 -2.41
N PRO A 72 -16.79 9.68 -1.22
CA PRO A 72 -15.76 9.57 -0.20
C PRO A 72 -15.58 8.10 0.19
N TYR A 73 -14.33 7.59 0.07
CA TYR A 73 -14.06 6.16 0.28
C TYR A 73 -13.18 5.93 1.51
N LYS A 74 -11.94 5.63 1.32
CA LYS A 74 -10.95 5.37 2.39
C LYS A 74 -10.05 6.59 2.56
N GLN A 75 -9.20 6.57 3.59
CA GLN A 75 -8.24 7.63 3.87
C GLN A 75 -6.82 7.14 3.71
N VAL A 76 -5.90 8.05 3.39
CA VAL A 76 -4.46 7.78 3.30
C VAL A 76 -3.88 7.55 4.70
N ASP A 77 -4.20 8.44 5.62
CA ASP A 77 -3.62 8.44 6.95
C ASP A 77 -3.97 7.16 7.72
N PRO A 78 -3.00 6.48 8.32
CA PRO A 78 -3.27 5.33 9.16
C PRO A 78 -4.05 5.73 10.41
N LYS A 79 -4.92 4.84 10.87
CA LYS A 79 -5.65 5.03 12.13
C LYS A 79 -4.74 4.82 13.34
N ILE A 80 -3.81 3.89 13.23
CA ILE A 80 -2.86 3.55 14.28
C ILE A 80 -1.52 3.26 13.63
N SER A 81 -0.45 3.87 14.16
CA SER A 81 0.92 3.58 13.76
C SER A 81 1.83 3.65 14.99
N GLY A 82 2.92 2.92 14.94
CA GLY A 82 3.89 2.92 16.03
C GLY A 82 5.09 2.02 15.76
N GLY A 83 5.93 1.91 16.78
CA GLY A 83 7.10 1.05 16.73
C GLY A 83 7.46 0.49 18.10
N LEU A 84 8.16 -0.63 18.09
CA LEU A 84 8.73 -1.26 19.24
C LEU A 84 10.23 -1.47 19.00
N THR A 85 11.07 -0.85 19.80
CA THR A 85 12.50 -1.15 19.84
C THR A 85 12.80 -1.93 21.11
N ASN A 86 13.49 -3.05 20.95
CA ASN A 86 13.91 -3.89 22.06
C ASN A 86 15.42 -4.12 21.98
N ILE A 87 16.08 -4.06 23.13
CA ILE A 87 17.51 -4.31 23.29
C ILE A 87 17.68 -5.34 24.40
N LEU A 88 18.24 -6.47 24.06
CA LEU A 88 18.48 -7.60 24.95
C LEU A 88 19.97 -7.87 25.03
N SER A 89 20.48 -8.09 26.23
CA SER A 89 21.87 -8.47 26.44
C SER A 89 21.92 -9.67 27.38
N TYR A 90 22.66 -10.67 26.97
CA TYR A 90 22.90 -11.85 27.80
C TYR A 90 24.34 -12.34 27.67
N LYS A 91 25.12 -12.21 28.74
CA LYS A 91 26.56 -12.55 28.77
C LYS A 91 27.32 -11.81 27.66
N TRP A 92 27.70 -12.54 26.62
CA TRP A 92 28.49 -12.04 25.49
C TRP A 92 27.66 -11.70 24.26
N PHE A 93 26.34 -11.93 24.30
CA PHE A 93 25.44 -11.70 23.20
C PHE A 93 24.61 -10.43 23.44
N ASP A 94 24.46 -9.65 22.40
CA ASP A 94 23.51 -8.54 22.33
C ASP A 94 22.62 -8.67 21.09
N LEU A 95 21.36 -8.37 21.27
CA LEU A 95 20.35 -8.36 20.24
C LEU A 95 19.56 -7.08 20.34
N ALA A 96 19.54 -6.29 19.29
CA ALA A 96 18.67 -5.14 19.15
C ALA A 96 17.79 -5.30 17.92
N PHE A 97 16.51 -5.03 18.05
CA PHE A 97 15.62 -4.99 16.91
C PHE A 97 14.56 -3.90 17.02
N THR A 98 14.13 -3.40 15.86
CA THR A 98 13.05 -2.42 15.77
C THR A 98 11.97 -2.93 14.83
N LEU A 99 10.78 -3.05 15.37
CA LEU A 99 9.55 -3.30 14.60
C LEU A 99 8.81 -1.98 14.40
N SER A 100 8.23 -1.77 13.22
CA SER A 100 7.27 -0.71 12.97
C SER A 100 5.98 -1.31 12.43
N TYR A 101 4.85 -0.68 12.75
CA TYR A 101 3.55 -1.07 12.23
C TYR A 101 2.71 0.15 11.85
N SER A 102 1.84 -0.05 10.88
CA SER A 102 0.85 0.94 10.45
C SER A 102 -0.42 0.22 10.03
N LEU A 103 -1.58 0.68 10.51
CA LEU A 103 -2.87 0.02 10.32
C LEU A 103 -3.95 1.03 9.96
N GLY A 104 -4.81 0.66 9.02
CA GLY A 104 -6.01 1.43 8.64
C GLY A 104 -5.76 2.57 7.68
N GLY A 105 -4.55 2.66 7.10
CA GLY A 105 -4.23 3.55 5.99
C GLY A 105 -4.46 2.88 4.64
N TYR A 106 -4.59 3.70 3.59
CA TYR A 106 -4.77 3.24 2.21
C TYR A 106 -3.93 4.08 1.26
N SER A 107 -3.63 3.53 0.09
CA SER A 107 -2.92 4.20 -0.99
C SER A 107 -3.60 3.94 -2.31
N PHE A 108 -3.52 4.91 -3.22
CA PHE A 108 -3.94 4.78 -4.60
C PHE A 108 -2.78 4.28 -5.46
N ASP A 109 -2.97 3.13 -6.10
CA ASP A 109 -1.99 2.57 -7.04
C ASP A 109 -2.14 3.21 -8.43
N LYS A 110 -1.46 4.32 -8.60
CA LYS A 110 -1.41 5.00 -9.88
C LYS A 110 -0.63 4.19 -10.92
N THR A 111 0.37 3.40 -10.51
CA THR A 111 1.08 2.50 -11.41
C THR A 111 0.14 1.43 -11.96
N GLY A 112 -0.69 0.83 -11.10
CA GLY A 112 -1.71 -0.13 -11.47
C GLY A 112 -2.62 0.40 -12.59
N THR A 113 -3.07 1.65 -12.51
CA THR A 113 -3.90 2.25 -13.56
C THR A 113 -3.23 2.29 -14.94
N TYR A 114 -1.90 2.21 -14.99
CA TYR A 114 -1.13 2.21 -16.23
C TYR A 114 -0.80 0.79 -16.75
N ILE A 115 -0.67 -0.20 -15.86
CA ILE A 115 -0.26 -1.56 -16.23
C ILE A 115 -1.43 -2.56 -16.21
N GLU A 116 -2.49 -2.29 -15.44
CA GLU A 116 -3.74 -3.08 -15.39
C GLU A 116 -4.78 -2.44 -16.29
N THR A 117 -4.53 -2.43 -17.59
CA THR A 117 -5.36 -1.68 -18.55
C THR A 117 -6.54 -2.46 -19.07
N ASP A 118 -6.64 -3.75 -18.77
CA ASP A 118 -7.66 -4.67 -19.28
C ASP A 118 -7.81 -4.62 -20.82
N GLY A 119 -6.72 -4.22 -21.51
CA GLY A 119 -6.67 -4.09 -22.95
C GLY A 119 -6.87 -2.67 -23.52
N ALA A 120 -7.05 -1.64 -22.68
CA ALA A 120 -7.25 -0.26 -23.15
C ALA A 120 -6.00 0.36 -23.78
N SER A 121 -4.80 -0.11 -23.48
CA SER A 121 -3.52 0.42 -23.99
C SER A 121 -2.96 -0.43 -25.12
N GLU A 122 -3.66 -0.69 -26.15
CA GLU A 122 -3.26 -1.22 -27.47
C GLU A 122 -1.87 -1.92 -27.56
N GLY A 123 -1.52 -2.79 -26.57
CA GLY A 123 -0.28 -3.57 -26.59
C GLY A 123 1.02 -2.80 -26.33
N ASN A 124 0.97 -1.52 -25.96
CA ASN A 124 2.16 -0.69 -25.75
C ASN A 124 2.81 -0.87 -24.37
N ARG A 125 2.29 -1.73 -23.50
CA ARG A 125 2.77 -1.90 -22.12
C ARG A 125 2.83 -3.37 -21.75
N ASN A 126 3.82 -3.70 -20.92
CA ASN A 126 3.86 -5.01 -20.28
C ASN A 126 2.78 -5.08 -19.20
N LEU A 127 2.04 -6.16 -19.20
CA LEU A 127 1.04 -6.46 -18.17
C LEU A 127 1.69 -7.24 -17.02
N PRO A 128 1.23 -7.04 -15.79
CA PRO A 128 1.69 -7.85 -14.67
C PRO A 128 1.21 -9.31 -14.81
N ILE A 129 1.98 -10.25 -14.24
CA ILE A 129 1.72 -11.68 -14.39
C ILE A 129 0.35 -12.10 -13.82
N TYR A 130 -0.14 -11.43 -12.79
CA TYR A 130 -1.44 -11.72 -12.19
C TYR A 130 -2.64 -11.36 -13.09
N GLU A 131 -2.44 -10.60 -14.17
CA GLU A 131 -3.44 -10.41 -15.22
C GLU A 131 -3.81 -11.73 -15.95
N LEU A 132 -3.03 -12.79 -15.76
CA LEU A 132 -3.40 -14.13 -16.24
C LEU A 132 -4.59 -14.70 -15.49
N ASP A 133 -4.84 -14.24 -14.26
CA ASP A 133 -5.99 -14.65 -13.44
C ASP A 133 -7.28 -13.90 -13.79
N ARG A 134 -7.28 -13.10 -14.86
CA ARG A 134 -8.44 -12.38 -15.36
C ARG A 134 -9.59 -13.32 -15.75
N TRP A 135 -10.77 -12.77 -15.80
CA TRP A 135 -11.94 -13.49 -16.32
C TRP A 135 -11.70 -13.95 -17.78
N GLN A 136 -11.95 -15.22 -18.08
CA GLN A 136 -11.73 -15.84 -19.38
C GLN A 136 -12.98 -16.48 -19.95
N LYS A 137 -13.90 -16.96 -19.11
CA LYS A 137 -15.13 -17.64 -19.51
C LYS A 137 -16.26 -17.44 -18.51
N PRO A 138 -17.52 -17.57 -18.95
CA PRO A 138 -18.69 -17.48 -18.05
C PRO A 138 -18.58 -18.46 -16.88
N GLY A 139 -18.78 -17.93 -15.68
CA GLY A 139 -18.66 -18.64 -14.42
C GLY A 139 -17.33 -18.41 -13.69
N ASP A 140 -16.34 -17.81 -14.30
CA ASP A 140 -15.09 -17.46 -13.60
C ASP A 140 -15.37 -16.40 -12.53
N ILE A 141 -14.79 -16.63 -11.34
CA ILE A 141 -14.85 -15.69 -10.21
C ILE A 141 -13.46 -15.09 -10.03
N THR A 142 -13.34 -13.82 -10.34
CA THR A 142 -12.09 -13.07 -10.27
C THR A 142 -12.38 -11.58 -10.07
N ASP A 143 -11.39 -10.84 -9.54
CA ASP A 143 -11.47 -9.37 -9.41
C ASP A 143 -10.85 -8.64 -10.60
N ILE A 144 -10.34 -9.39 -11.61
CA ILE A 144 -9.70 -8.83 -12.79
C ILE A 144 -10.64 -9.00 -13.99
N PRO A 145 -11.11 -7.90 -14.61
CA PRO A 145 -12.03 -7.94 -15.74
C PRO A 145 -11.46 -8.68 -16.96
N ARG A 146 -12.34 -9.03 -17.88
CA ARG A 146 -11.93 -9.59 -19.17
C ARG A 146 -11.04 -8.60 -19.94
N PHE A 147 -10.04 -9.13 -20.62
CA PHE A 147 -9.19 -8.37 -21.51
C PHE A 147 -9.91 -8.10 -22.86
N VAL A 148 -10.02 -6.83 -23.24
CA VAL A 148 -10.59 -6.42 -24.53
C VAL A 148 -9.63 -5.44 -25.18
N LEU A 149 -8.98 -5.88 -26.27
CA LEU A 149 -8.02 -5.05 -26.98
C LEU A 149 -8.68 -3.77 -27.52
N GLY A 150 -8.06 -2.62 -27.24
CA GLY A 150 -8.56 -1.31 -27.67
C GLY A 150 -9.83 -0.84 -26.94
N ARG A 151 -10.13 -1.37 -25.76
CA ARG A 151 -11.31 -0.95 -24.99
C ARG A 151 -11.29 0.53 -24.67
N SER A 152 -12.44 1.18 -24.74
CA SER A 152 -12.60 2.63 -24.49
C SER A 152 -13.43 2.97 -23.25
N ASP A 153 -13.90 1.97 -22.51
CA ASP A 153 -14.82 2.13 -21.38
C ASP A 153 -14.17 2.61 -20.07
N LYS A 154 -12.89 3.01 -20.11
CA LYS A 154 -12.13 3.60 -18.99
C LYS A 154 -12.16 2.76 -17.68
N VAL A 155 -12.26 1.45 -17.78
CA VAL A 155 -12.29 0.53 -16.63
C VAL A 155 -11.03 0.65 -15.75
N SER A 156 -9.88 1.00 -16.36
CA SER A 156 -8.63 1.30 -15.66
C SER A 156 -8.57 2.71 -15.05
N GLY A 157 -9.66 3.46 -15.06
CA GLY A 157 -9.72 4.81 -14.48
C GLY A 157 -10.01 4.79 -12.98
N GLY A 158 -9.77 5.92 -12.32
CA GLY A 158 -9.93 6.24 -10.91
C GLY A 158 -11.07 5.60 -10.13
N SER A 159 -10.92 4.35 -9.78
CA SER A 159 -11.88 3.59 -8.99
C SER A 159 -11.22 2.98 -7.75
N SER A 160 -12.05 2.49 -6.84
CA SER A 160 -11.58 1.82 -5.63
C SER A 160 -10.82 0.51 -5.91
N ARG A 161 -10.85 -0.01 -7.14
CA ARG A 161 -10.01 -1.15 -7.58
C ARG A 161 -8.53 -0.89 -7.29
N PHE A 162 -8.09 0.35 -7.45
CA PHE A 162 -6.71 0.77 -7.26
C PHE A 162 -6.44 1.39 -5.88
N VAL A 163 -7.36 1.28 -4.94
CA VAL A 163 -7.17 1.74 -3.56
C VAL A 163 -6.87 0.56 -2.66
N HIS A 164 -5.61 0.41 -2.27
CA HIS A 164 -5.11 -0.74 -1.51
C HIS A 164 -4.78 -0.37 -0.06
N SER A 165 -4.94 -1.33 0.85
CA SER A 165 -4.57 -1.16 2.26
C SER A 165 -3.06 -1.12 2.42
N THR A 166 -2.57 -0.16 3.18
CA THR A 166 -1.15 -0.04 3.56
C THR A 166 -0.85 -0.68 4.92
N ASP A 167 -1.75 -1.52 5.42
CA ASP A 167 -1.54 -2.25 6.67
C ASP A 167 -0.28 -3.10 6.60
N HIS A 168 0.64 -2.86 7.52
CA HIS A 168 1.88 -3.63 7.58
C HIS A 168 2.50 -3.70 8.96
N LEU A 169 3.36 -4.71 9.12
CA LEU A 169 4.34 -4.86 10.18
C LEU A 169 5.71 -5.07 9.52
N ARG A 170 6.73 -4.31 9.95
CA ARG A 170 8.07 -4.37 9.37
C ARG A 170 9.13 -4.54 10.45
N LEU A 171 10.07 -5.47 10.21
CA LEU A 171 11.33 -5.53 10.93
C LEU A 171 12.31 -4.55 10.26
N LYS A 172 12.34 -3.32 10.80
CA LYS A 172 13.14 -2.22 10.25
C LYS A 172 14.63 -2.44 10.43
N ASN A 173 15.03 -2.78 11.64
CA ASN A 173 16.41 -2.98 11.98
C ASN A 173 16.54 -4.23 12.86
N LEU A 174 17.61 -4.96 12.66
CA LEU A 174 18.07 -6.05 13.50
C LEU A 174 19.57 -5.94 13.63
N THR A 175 20.10 -5.98 14.85
CA THR A 175 21.53 -6.08 15.12
C THR A 175 21.73 -7.22 16.11
N PHE A 176 22.59 -8.15 15.76
CA PHE A 176 23.03 -9.24 16.64
C PHE A 176 24.53 -9.16 16.80
N GLY A 177 24.98 -9.00 18.04
CA GLY A 177 26.39 -8.87 18.38
C GLY A 177 26.85 -10.00 19.30
N PHE A 178 28.11 -10.35 19.14
CA PHE A 178 28.84 -11.25 20.02
C PHE A 178 30.15 -10.58 20.45
N THR A 179 30.29 -10.31 21.75
CA THR A 179 31.51 -9.79 22.35
C THR A 179 32.35 -10.98 22.83
N LEU A 180 33.60 -11.07 22.38
CA LEU A 180 34.48 -12.15 22.76
C LEU A 180 34.76 -12.09 24.27
N PRO A 181 34.77 -13.25 24.98
CA PRO A 181 35.17 -13.30 26.36
C PRO A 181 36.59 -12.77 26.58
N HIS A 182 36.80 -12.02 27.66
CA HIS A 182 38.07 -11.38 27.96
C HIS A 182 39.25 -12.33 27.96
N ASN A 183 39.06 -13.57 28.46
CA ASN A 183 40.08 -14.63 28.47
C ASN A 183 40.61 -14.98 27.05
N TRP A 184 39.91 -14.64 26.00
CA TRP A 184 40.34 -14.86 24.61
C TRP A 184 41.08 -13.64 24.06
N THR A 185 40.63 -12.44 24.43
CA THR A 185 41.19 -11.17 23.93
C THR A 185 42.51 -10.81 24.61
N ASP A 186 42.70 -11.16 25.88
CA ASP A 186 43.93 -10.96 26.64
C ASP A 186 45.15 -11.62 25.97
N LYS A 187 44.96 -12.77 25.33
CA LYS A 187 46.04 -13.49 24.65
C LYS A 187 46.64 -12.75 23.50
N VAL A 188 45.90 -11.76 22.96
CA VAL A 188 46.30 -10.96 21.80
C VAL A 188 46.38 -9.47 22.15
N LEU A 189 46.45 -9.16 23.46
CA LEU A 189 46.60 -7.79 24.01
C LEU A 189 45.48 -6.84 23.52
N LEU A 190 44.27 -7.35 23.37
CA LEU A 190 43.11 -6.55 23.01
C LEU A 190 42.18 -6.44 24.22
N ASP A 191 41.65 -5.22 24.48
CA ASP A 191 40.72 -4.98 25.56
C ASP A 191 39.33 -5.60 25.24
N LYS A 192 38.82 -5.34 24.05
CA LYS A 192 37.49 -5.83 23.63
C LYS A 192 37.44 -6.10 22.14
N VAL A 193 36.86 -7.22 21.77
CA VAL A 193 36.52 -7.53 20.39
C VAL A 193 35.04 -7.89 20.30
N ARG A 194 34.29 -7.20 19.46
CA ARG A 194 32.88 -7.48 19.20
C ARG A 194 32.67 -7.71 17.69
N VAL A 195 32.07 -8.83 17.37
CA VAL A 195 31.63 -9.15 16.01
C VAL A 195 30.13 -8.98 15.96
N TYR A 196 29.64 -8.32 14.92
CA TYR A 196 28.20 -8.10 14.80
C TYR A 196 27.70 -8.26 13.36
N PHE A 197 26.43 -8.66 13.29
CA PHE A 197 25.61 -8.62 12.10
C PHE A 197 24.55 -7.54 12.29
N SER A 198 24.32 -6.74 11.25
CA SER A 198 23.24 -5.75 11.22
C SER A 198 22.48 -5.87 9.90
N GLY A 199 21.19 -5.71 9.95
CA GLY A 199 20.35 -5.70 8.77
C GLY A 199 19.22 -4.69 8.87
N SER A 200 18.85 -4.12 7.71
CA SER A 200 17.73 -3.17 7.63
C SER A 200 16.68 -3.66 6.63
N ASN A 201 15.41 -3.36 6.91
CA ASN A 201 14.24 -3.72 6.10
C ASN A 201 14.14 -5.23 5.81
N LEU A 202 14.49 -6.06 6.80
CA LEU A 202 14.68 -7.50 6.59
C LEU A 202 13.39 -8.23 6.24
N LEU A 203 12.30 -7.92 6.93
CA LEU A 203 11.02 -8.58 6.78
C LEU A 203 9.91 -7.54 6.77
N THR A 204 8.96 -7.73 5.85
CA THR A 204 7.73 -6.93 5.79
C THR A 204 6.54 -7.86 5.60
N TRP A 205 5.59 -7.78 6.51
CA TRP A 205 4.29 -8.42 6.41
C TRP A 205 3.28 -7.34 6.07
N ALA A 206 2.76 -7.37 4.86
CA ALA A 206 1.81 -6.38 4.35
C ALA A 206 0.58 -7.06 3.77
N LYS A 207 -0.56 -6.37 3.87
CA LYS A 207 -1.81 -6.82 3.26
C LYS A 207 -1.73 -6.69 1.74
N TRP A 208 -1.19 -5.59 1.25
CA TRP A 208 -0.89 -5.38 -0.15
C TRP A 208 0.60 -5.67 -0.40
N LYS A 209 0.90 -6.54 -1.38
CA LYS A 209 2.24 -7.10 -1.57
C LYS A 209 2.93 -6.64 -2.86
N GLN A 210 2.22 -5.91 -3.71
CA GLN A 210 2.74 -5.49 -5.02
C GLN A 210 3.73 -4.34 -4.92
N TYR A 211 3.55 -3.47 -3.93
CA TYR A 211 4.43 -2.34 -3.65
C TYR A 211 4.82 -2.28 -2.17
N ASP A 212 5.76 -1.40 -1.86
CA ASP A 212 6.13 -1.14 -0.48
C ASP A 212 4.96 -0.46 0.25
N PRO A 213 4.53 -0.96 1.41
CA PRO A 213 3.39 -0.40 2.14
C PRO A 213 3.70 0.94 2.83
N GLU A 214 4.97 1.33 2.95
CA GLU A 214 5.37 2.66 3.46
C GLU A 214 5.28 3.68 2.33
N VAL A 215 4.06 4.09 2.03
CA VAL A 215 3.76 5.01 0.94
C VAL A 215 4.01 6.47 1.32
N PRO A 216 4.21 7.37 0.32
CA PRO A 216 4.29 8.80 0.56
C PRO A 216 3.04 9.36 1.22
N VAL A 217 3.18 10.48 1.92
CA VAL A 217 2.06 11.23 2.53
C VAL A 217 1.03 11.68 1.48
N SER A 218 1.44 11.78 0.21
CA SER A 218 0.53 12.05 -0.92
C SER A 218 -0.56 11.00 -1.06
N GLY A 219 -0.32 9.77 -0.59
CA GLY A 219 -1.25 8.65 -0.73
C GLY A 219 -1.31 8.05 -2.13
N GLU A 220 -0.43 8.46 -3.04
CA GLU A 220 -0.31 7.89 -4.38
C GLU A 220 1.02 7.14 -4.52
N VAL A 221 0.99 5.95 -5.13
CA VAL A 221 2.19 5.19 -5.52
C VAL A 221 2.31 5.21 -7.03
N PHE A 222 3.43 5.73 -7.53
CA PHE A 222 3.71 5.78 -8.96
C PHE A 222 5.16 5.42 -9.28
N CYS A 223 5.38 4.20 -9.74
CA CYS A 223 6.70 3.69 -10.16
C CYS A 223 7.81 3.87 -9.10
N GLU A 224 7.47 3.81 -7.82
CA GLU A 224 8.43 4.02 -6.73
C GLU A 224 9.32 2.80 -6.53
N THR A 225 10.59 3.08 -6.22
CA THR A 225 11.55 2.03 -5.85
C THR A 225 11.40 1.70 -4.37
N PRO A 226 11.13 0.43 -4.01
CA PRO A 226 11.02 0.05 -2.61
C PRO A 226 12.37 0.20 -1.87
N PRO A 227 12.37 0.44 -0.56
CA PRO A 227 13.59 0.53 0.22
C PRO A 227 14.35 -0.81 0.16
N MET A 228 15.67 -0.70 -0.04
CA MET A 228 16.51 -1.88 -0.16
C MET A 228 16.63 -2.62 1.17
N ARG A 229 16.74 -3.93 1.06
CA ARG A 229 17.14 -4.80 2.16
C ARG A 229 18.66 -4.81 2.25
N THR A 230 19.20 -4.42 3.40
CA THR A 230 20.66 -4.34 3.59
C THR A 230 21.15 -5.33 4.64
N PHE A 231 22.33 -5.84 4.45
CA PHE A 231 23.05 -6.72 5.38
C PHE A 231 24.45 -6.19 5.57
N SER A 232 24.89 -6.05 6.81
CA SER A 232 26.23 -5.59 7.16
C SER A 232 26.84 -6.51 8.22
N PHE A 233 28.12 -6.78 8.07
CA PHE A 233 28.93 -7.48 9.06
C PHE A 233 30.05 -6.56 9.50
N GLY A 234 30.33 -6.51 10.78
CA GLY A 234 31.37 -5.65 11.30
C GLY A 234 32.11 -6.30 12.46
N VAL A 235 33.32 -5.81 12.66
CA VAL A 235 34.17 -6.14 13.81
C VAL A 235 34.60 -4.83 14.46
N GLU A 236 34.35 -4.71 15.76
CA GLU A 236 34.77 -3.60 16.60
C GLU A 236 35.91 -4.08 17.51
N VAL A 237 37.03 -3.40 17.48
CA VAL A 237 38.23 -3.77 18.25
C VAL A 237 38.67 -2.59 19.09
N ASN A 238 38.81 -2.79 20.39
CA ASN A 238 39.37 -1.82 21.34
C ASN A 238 40.72 -2.37 21.84
N PHE A 239 41.71 -1.45 21.91
CA PHE A 239 43.08 -1.75 22.33
C PHE A 239 43.37 -1.22 23.72
#